data_5cd76015bed9cfe24f70ab38139f1ce4
#
_entry.id   5cd76015bed9cfe24f70ab38139f1ce4
#
_cell.length_a   1.000
_cell.length_b   1.000
_cell.length_c   1.000
_cell.angle_alpha   90.00
_cell.angle_beta   90.00
_cell.angle_gamma   90.00
#
_symmetry.space_group_name_H-M   'P 1'
#
loop_
_entity.id
_entity.type
_entity.pdbx_description
1 polymer ?
#
loop_
_entity_poly.entity_id
_entity_poly.type
_entity_poly.pdbx_seq_one_letter_code
_entity_poly.pdbx_strand_id
1 'polypeptide(L)'
;MQALTFPRRSSEQVFAAQQRFSFSKSADGFLEPRRYRAGWISDAHLGTRGCNAAALLDFLRENDFETLYVVGDLIDIWSLRRGIYWPQQHNDVIQKILRKARKGTHVIYIPGNHDELVVDFCGVYGNIEIKQRAIHLTASGERILIIHGHELDVVVSGSGRMRWLAFAGDVGYQFLLSLNPLINFVRRRFGLGYWSLSAYAKRRVKDAVSFIGKFEAAVAHYADRYDVDAVLCGHIHSAAIRAFGKVSYYNCGDWVESCTALVEGDDGMIAMVRWDSLSAYSQAKVPVAQTRHNDEARMTNVELMSKLK
;
A
#
# COMPACT_ATOMS: atom_id res chain seq x y z
N MET A 1 -2.99 21.66 -35.56
CA MET A 1 -2.61 20.77 -34.45
C MET A 1 -3.89 20.10 -33.97
N GLN A 2 -4.11 18.84 -34.36
CA GLN A 2 -5.25 18.06 -33.91
C GLN A 2 -4.89 17.49 -32.51
N ALA A 3 -5.69 17.83 -31.51
CA ALA A 3 -5.58 17.25 -30.17
C ALA A 3 -5.97 15.77 -30.26
N LEU A 4 -5.04 14.88 -29.93
CA LEU A 4 -5.29 13.46 -29.78
C LEU A 4 -6.13 13.27 -28.50
N THR A 5 -7.44 13.14 -28.66
CA THR A 5 -8.36 12.74 -27.60
C THR A 5 -8.25 11.24 -27.40
N PHE A 6 -7.59 10.83 -26.32
CA PHE A 6 -7.58 9.43 -25.89
C PHE A 6 -8.95 9.04 -25.31
N PRO A 7 -9.46 7.83 -25.57
CA PRO A 7 -10.75 7.40 -25.03
C PRO A 7 -10.67 7.26 -23.51
N ARG A 8 -11.54 8.01 -22.80
CA ARG A 8 -11.69 7.93 -21.34
C ARG A 8 -12.27 6.58 -20.95
N ARG A 9 -11.59 5.87 -20.05
CA ARG A 9 -12.02 4.56 -19.53
C ARG A 9 -13.21 4.71 -18.57
N SER A 10 -14.14 3.76 -18.63
CA SER A 10 -15.27 3.67 -17.70
C SER A 10 -14.81 3.17 -16.33
N SER A 11 -15.53 3.57 -15.26
CA SER A 11 -15.25 3.16 -13.87
C SER A 11 -15.20 1.64 -13.64
N GLU A 12 -15.78 0.83 -14.53
CA GLU A 12 -15.73 -0.65 -14.46
C GLU A 12 -14.37 -1.23 -14.85
N GLN A 13 -13.59 -0.54 -15.67
CA GLN A 13 -12.26 -0.99 -16.08
C GLN A 13 -11.21 -0.78 -14.98
N VAL A 14 -11.45 0.11 -14.03
CA VAL A 14 -10.59 0.36 -12.87
C VAL A 14 -10.70 -0.78 -11.85
N PHE A 15 -11.82 -1.50 -11.78
CA PHE A 15 -12.06 -2.60 -10.83
C PHE A 15 -11.50 -3.96 -11.26
N ALA A 16 -11.14 -4.16 -12.54
CA ALA A 16 -10.76 -5.47 -13.08
C ALA A 16 -9.31 -5.88 -12.83
N ALA A 17 -8.47 -5.02 -12.28
CA ALA A 17 -7.02 -5.25 -12.15
C ALA A 17 -6.60 -5.93 -10.84
N GLN A 18 -7.39 -6.82 -10.27
CA GLN A 18 -6.87 -7.86 -9.37
C GLN A 18 -6.25 -8.99 -10.20
N GLN A 19 -5.17 -8.71 -10.90
CA GLN A 19 -4.46 -9.73 -11.66
C GLN A 19 -3.73 -10.67 -10.68
N ARG A 20 -4.01 -11.98 -10.81
CA ARG A 20 -3.16 -13.04 -10.28
C ARG A 20 -1.85 -13.01 -11.07
N PHE A 21 -0.82 -12.42 -10.48
CA PHE A 21 0.50 -12.34 -11.10
C PHE A 21 1.12 -13.74 -11.19
N SER A 22 1.52 -14.17 -12.40
CA SER A 22 2.29 -15.38 -12.63
C SER A 22 3.78 -15.08 -12.44
N PHE A 23 4.50 -15.97 -11.77
CA PHE A 23 5.97 -15.88 -11.66
C PHE A 23 6.62 -16.36 -12.95
N SER A 24 7.56 -15.60 -13.51
CA SER A 24 8.49 -16.11 -14.52
C SER A 24 9.69 -16.74 -13.82
N LYS A 25 10.14 -17.91 -14.28
CA LYS A 25 11.39 -18.54 -13.82
C LYS A 25 12.46 -18.25 -14.86
N SER A 26 13.67 -17.91 -14.40
CA SER A 26 14.83 -17.90 -15.28
C SER A 26 15.19 -19.33 -15.72
N ALA A 27 16.00 -19.47 -16.79
CA ALA A 27 16.48 -20.76 -17.28
C ALA A 27 17.20 -21.58 -16.18
N ASP A 28 17.76 -20.92 -15.17
CA ASP A 28 18.48 -21.52 -14.05
C ASP A 28 17.59 -21.83 -12.84
N GLY A 29 16.27 -21.67 -12.96
CA GLY A 29 15.31 -21.99 -11.89
C GLY A 29 15.19 -20.95 -10.78
N PHE A 30 15.95 -19.85 -10.83
CA PHE A 30 15.80 -18.71 -9.92
C PHE A 30 14.63 -17.84 -10.36
N LEU A 31 13.89 -17.31 -9.39
CA LEU A 31 12.82 -16.32 -9.66
C LEU A 31 13.51 -15.00 -10.02
N GLU A 32 13.31 -14.54 -11.25
CA GLU A 32 13.74 -13.19 -11.62
C GLU A 32 12.84 -12.15 -10.96
N PRO A 33 13.40 -11.03 -10.48
CA PRO A 33 12.59 -9.92 -9.98
C PRO A 33 11.62 -9.44 -11.06
N ARG A 34 10.38 -9.18 -10.66
CA ARG A 34 9.40 -8.59 -11.57
C ARG A 34 9.82 -7.17 -11.89
N ARG A 35 9.72 -6.80 -13.15
CA ARG A 35 10.04 -5.45 -13.60
C ARG A 35 8.79 -4.63 -13.78
N TYR A 36 8.84 -3.39 -13.31
CA TYR A 36 7.78 -2.41 -13.42
C TYR A 36 8.37 -1.07 -13.88
N ARG A 37 7.57 -0.28 -14.59
CA ARG A 37 7.94 1.09 -14.94
C ARG A 37 8.05 1.96 -13.69
N ALA A 38 7.05 1.89 -12.81
CA ALA A 38 7.08 2.60 -11.56
C ALA A 38 6.57 1.76 -10.39
N GLY A 39 7.05 2.08 -9.19
CA GLY A 39 6.53 1.55 -7.95
C GLY A 39 6.39 2.65 -6.91
N TRP A 40 5.35 2.59 -6.09
CA TRP A 40 5.08 3.55 -5.02
C TRP A 40 4.91 2.83 -3.69
N ILE A 41 5.73 3.21 -2.73
CA ILE A 41 5.66 2.76 -1.34
C ILE A 41 5.49 3.98 -0.44
N SER A 42 4.76 3.87 0.66
CA SER A 42 4.59 4.92 1.66
C SER A 42 4.49 4.36 3.07
N ASP A 43 4.57 5.22 4.06
CA ASP A 43 4.20 4.94 5.44
C ASP A 43 4.89 3.68 6.00
N ALA A 44 6.22 3.59 5.80
CA ALA A 44 7.01 2.46 6.32
C ALA A 44 7.31 2.61 7.81
N HIS A 45 7.41 3.86 8.30
CA HIS A 45 7.68 4.20 9.70
C HIS A 45 8.88 3.44 10.30
N LEU A 46 9.99 3.38 9.54
CA LEU A 46 11.26 2.85 10.08
C LEU A 46 11.64 3.64 11.34
N GLY A 47 12.00 2.93 12.39
CA GLY A 47 12.23 3.52 13.72
C GLY A 47 11.12 3.19 14.71
N THR A 48 10.04 2.54 14.27
CA THR A 48 8.96 2.05 15.13
C THR A 48 8.93 0.53 15.24
N ARG A 49 8.32 0.00 16.31
CA ARG A 49 8.12 -1.44 16.47
C ARG A 49 7.00 -1.99 15.56
N GLY A 50 6.13 -1.11 15.06
CA GLY A 50 5.01 -1.47 14.18
C GLY A 50 5.43 -1.69 12.73
N CYS A 51 6.61 -1.21 12.31
CA CYS A 51 7.07 -1.35 10.94
C CYS A 51 7.30 -2.82 10.56
N ASN A 52 6.68 -3.27 9.47
CA ASN A 52 6.93 -4.59 8.87
C ASN A 52 8.08 -4.50 7.86
N ALA A 53 9.27 -4.17 8.36
CA ALA A 53 10.46 -3.98 7.55
C ALA A 53 10.86 -5.25 6.77
N ALA A 54 10.55 -6.44 7.30
CA ALA A 54 10.82 -7.71 6.62
C ALA A 54 9.99 -7.84 5.33
N ALA A 55 8.67 -7.55 5.40
CA ALA A 55 7.79 -7.59 4.25
C ALA A 55 8.20 -6.54 3.19
N LEU A 56 8.52 -5.31 3.62
CA LEU A 56 9.02 -4.28 2.71
C LEU A 56 10.33 -4.68 2.04
N LEU A 57 11.26 -5.25 2.79
CA LEU A 57 12.54 -5.72 2.25
C LEU A 57 12.34 -6.82 1.21
N ASP A 58 11.45 -7.78 1.47
CA ASP A 58 11.13 -8.85 0.53
C ASP A 58 10.45 -8.29 -0.73
N PHE A 59 9.48 -7.39 -0.58
CA PHE A 59 8.87 -6.69 -1.72
C PHE A 59 9.92 -6.00 -2.59
N LEU A 60 10.84 -5.27 -1.98
CA LEU A 60 11.93 -4.58 -2.69
C LEU A 60 12.95 -5.55 -3.33
N ARG A 61 13.09 -6.79 -2.82
CA ARG A 61 13.96 -7.82 -3.40
C ARG A 61 13.35 -8.45 -4.64
N GLU A 62 12.06 -8.74 -4.57
CA GLU A 62 11.31 -9.48 -5.60
C GLU A 62 10.82 -8.58 -6.76
N ASN A 63 10.97 -7.25 -6.63
CA ASN A 63 10.47 -6.32 -7.64
C ASN A 63 11.54 -5.28 -7.99
N ASP A 64 11.75 -5.05 -9.29
CA ASP A 64 12.62 -4.01 -9.84
C ASP A 64 11.77 -2.95 -10.55
N PHE A 65 12.25 -1.71 -10.51
CA PHE A 65 11.52 -0.54 -11.00
C PHE A 65 12.46 0.34 -11.86
N GLU A 66 11.94 0.95 -12.91
CA GLU A 66 12.64 2.06 -13.56
C GLU A 66 12.62 3.28 -12.64
N THR A 67 11.46 3.59 -12.05
CA THR A 67 11.30 4.63 -11.04
C THR A 67 10.65 4.08 -9.77
N LEU A 68 11.27 4.32 -8.62
CA LEU A 68 10.72 4.00 -7.31
C LEU A 68 10.40 5.27 -6.55
N TYR A 69 9.13 5.49 -6.25
CA TYR A 69 8.68 6.58 -5.41
C TYR A 69 8.56 6.12 -3.95
N VAL A 70 9.20 6.87 -3.05
CA VAL A 70 9.02 6.75 -1.61
C VAL A 70 8.14 7.93 -1.18
N VAL A 71 6.88 7.66 -0.89
CA VAL A 71 5.81 8.66 -0.75
C VAL A 71 5.57 8.98 0.73
N GLY A 72 6.59 9.48 1.40
CA GLY A 72 6.58 9.98 2.77
C GLY A 72 6.58 8.92 3.86
N ASP A 73 6.89 9.40 5.04
CA ASP A 73 6.89 8.64 6.29
C ASP A 73 7.72 7.34 6.19
N LEU A 74 8.85 7.42 5.46
CA LEU A 74 9.80 6.31 5.38
C LEU A 74 10.46 6.10 6.74
N ILE A 75 10.91 7.19 7.37
CA ILE A 75 11.58 7.17 8.68
C ILE A 75 10.70 7.94 9.68
N ASP A 76 10.32 7.28 10.77
CA ASP A 76 9.57 7.93 11.84
C ASP A 76 10.54 8.70 12.78
N ILE A 77 10.90 9.92 12.37
CA ILE A 77 11.78 10.79 13.14
C ILE A 77 11.13 11.21 14.47
N TRP A 78 9.79 11.32 14.51
CA TRP A 78 9.10 11.65 15.76
C TRP A 78 9.23 10.54 16.81
N SER A 79 9.13 9.27 16.39
CA SER A 79 9.34 8.12 17.27
C SER A 79 10.80 8.01 17.71
N LEU A 80 11.75 8.21 16.81
CA LEU A 80 13.19 8.17 17.11
C LEU A 80 13.62 9.26 18.11
N ARG A 81 12.98 10.44 18.10
CA ARG A 81 13.22 11.50 19.10
C ARG A 81 12.77 11.11 20.51
N ARG A 82 11.80 10.19 20.64
CA ARG A 82 11.32 9.72 21.95
C ARG A 82 12.13 8.55 22.49
N GLY A 83 12.78 7.79 21.62
CA GLY A 83 13.63 6.66 21.97
C GLY A 83 14.10 5.94 20.72
N ILE A 84 15.39 5.65 20.66
CA ILE A 84 16.00 5.02 19.48
C ILE A 84 15.60 3.53 19.45
N TYR A 85 14.86 3.15 18.41
CA TYR A 85 14.60 1.77 18.03
C TYR A 85 14.96 1.58 16.56
N TRP A 86 16.10 0.92 16.31
CA TRP A 86 16.61 0.75 14.94
C TRP A 86 17.23 -0.63 14.76
N PRO A 87 16.41 -1.67 14.58
CA PRO A 87 16.91 -3.02 14.31
C PRO A 87 17.56 -3.11 12.94
N GLN A 88 18.39 -4.15 12.74
CA GLN A 88 19.14 -4.37 11.50
C GLN A 88 18.24 -4.37 10.26
N GLN A 89 17.04 -4.92 10.35
CA GLN A 89 16.09 -4.94 9.22
C GLN A 89 15.71 -3.54 8.70
N HIS A 90 15.63 -2.52 9.58
CA HIS A 90 15.39 -1.14 9.14
C HIS A 90 16.57 -0.61 8.32
N ASN A 91 17.78 -0.92 8.76
CA ASN A 91 18.99 -0.59 8.01
C ASN A 91 19.03 -1.29 6.66
N ASP A 92 18.60 -2.56 6.60
CA ASP A 92 18.60 -3.38 5.38
C ASP A 92 17.61 -2.81 4.32
N VAL A 93 16.46 -2.25 4.75
CA VAL A 93 15.52 -1.54 3.86
C VAL A 93 16.20 -0.34 3.21
N ILE A 94 16.81 0.53 4.03
CA ILE A 94 17.55 1.71 3.50
C ILE A 94 18.63 1.27 2.52
N GLN A 95 19.46 0.29 2.89
CA GLN A 95 20.49 -0.23 2.01
C GLN A 95 19.92 -0.82 0.71
N LYS A 96 18.75 -1.46 0.77
CA LYS A 96 18.13 -2.02 -0.44
C LYS A 96 17.67 -0.91 -1.40
N ILE A 97 17.08 0.17 -0.89
CA ILE A 97 16.69 1.34 -1.69
C ILE A 97 17.94 1.97 -2.34
N LEU A 98 19.00 2.21 -1.55
CA LEU A 98 20.27 2.74 -2.06
C LEU A 98 20.91 1.83 -3.12
N ARG A 99 20.84 0.50 -2.95
CA ARG A 99 21.33 -0.45 -3.96
C ARG A 99 20.52 -0.41 -5.25
N LYS A 100 19.19 -0.20 -5.18
CA LYS A 100 18.36 -0.02 -6.38
C LYS A 100 18.78 1.23 -7.14
N ALA A 101 18.94 2.36 -6.43
CA ALA A 101 19.44 3.60 -7.03
C ALA A 101 20.82 3.39 -7.71
N ARG A 102 21.74 2.70 -7.05
CA ARG A 102 23.07 2.37 -7.62
C ARG A 102 22.97 1.48 -8.86
N LYS A 103 21.93 0.63 -8.96
CA LYS A 103 21.69 -0.26 -10.12
C LYS A 103 20.92 0.42 -11.27
N GLY A 104 20.61 1.72 -11.15
CA GLY A 104 19.99 2.49 -12.21
C GLY A 104 18.51 2.82 -11.98
N THR A 105 17.87 2.31 -10.92
CA THR A 105 16.52 2.76 -10.55
C THR A 105 16.55 4.25 -10.17
N HIS A 106 15.70 5.07 -10.77
CA HIS A 106 15.50 6.44 -10.32
C HIS A 106 14.64 6.44 -9.06
N VAL A 107 15.21 6.81 -7.92
CA VAL A 107 14.50 6.87 -6.64
C VAL A 107 14.05 8.29 -6.38
N ILE A 108 12.74 8.50 -6.20
CA ILE A 108 12.18 9.81 -5.86
C ILE A 108 11.59 9.71 -4.46
N TYR A 109 12.17 10.50 -3.53
CA TYR A 109 11.70 10.57 -2.15
C TYR A 109 10.89 11.85 -1.94
N ILE A 110 9.65 11.67 -1.54
CA ILE A 110 8.73 12.75 -1.19
C ILE A 110 8.54 12.66 0.33
N PRO A 111 9.08 13.60 1.13
CA PRO A 111 8.96 13.56 2.59
C PRO A 111 7.50 13.67 3.05
N GLY A 112 7.18 12.96 4.13
CA GLY A 112 5.91 13.07 4.84
C GLY A 112 6.01 13.94 6.09
N ASN A 113 5.01 13.86 6.95
CA ASN A 113 4.99 14.65 8.18
C ASN A 113 5.88 14.05 9.29
N HIS A 114 6.14 12.74 9.30
CA HIS A 114 7.06 12.13 10.27
C HIS A 114 8.52 12.32 9.92
N ASP A 115 8.83 12.56 8.67
CA ASP A 115 10.17 12.83 8.15
C ASP A 115 10.29 14.20 7.45
N GLU A 116 9.48 15.18 7.86
CA GLU A 116 9.42 16.54 7.31
C GLU A 116 10.78 17.24 7.25
N LEU A 117 11.69 16.93 8.19
CA LEU A 117 13.05 17.50 8.20
C LEU A 117 13.84 17.20 6.90
N VAL A 118 13.45 16.15 6.16
CA VAL A 118 14.09 15.81 4.88
C VAL A 118 13.77 16.83 3.79
N VAL A 119 12.73 17.66 3.97
CA VAL A 119 12.38 18.76 3.04
C VAL A 119 13.51 19.76 2.88
N ASP A 120 14.30 20.01 3.94
CA ASP A 120 15.44 20.93 3.91
C ASP A 120 16.58 20.42 2.99
N PHE A 121 16.53 19.15 2.60
CA PHE A 121 17.51 18.50 1.74
C PHE A 121 16.96 18.20 0.33
N CYS A 122 15.93 18.92 -0.12
CA CYS A 122 15.44 18.79 -1.50
C CYS A 122 16.58 19.01 -2.50
N GLY A 123 16.74 18.08 -3.44
CA GLY A 123 17.84 18.08 -4.41
C GLY A 123 18.07 16.74 -5.06
N VAL A 124 19.09 16.67 -5.92
CA VAL A 124 19.45 15.45 -6.67
C VAL A 124 20.78 14.89 -6.15
N TYR A 125 20.78 13.63 -5.77
CA TYR A 125 21.89 12.89 -5.18
C TYR A 125 22.17 11.62 -6.01
N GLY A 126 22.79 11.78 -7.16
CA GLY A 126 22.92 10.69 -8.13
C GLY A 126 21.57 10.26 -8.68
N ASN A 127 21.21 8.99 -8.52
CA ASN A 127 19.90 8.46 -8.93
C ASN A 127 18.81 8.60 -7.84
N ILE A 128 19.04 9.42 -6.82
CA ILE A 128 18.06 9.73 -5.77
C ILE A 128 17.70 11.21 -5.86
N GLU A 129 16.43 11.51 -5.94
CA GLU A 129 15.90 12.86 -5.95
C GLU A 129 14.96 13.04 -4.75
N ILE A 130 15.18 14.11 -3.96
CA ILE A 130 14.31 14.49 -2.85
C ILE A 130 13.55 15.73 -3.27
N LYS A 131 12.22 15.66 -3.25
CA LYS A 131 11.34 16.78 -3.61
C LYS A 131 10.01 16.69 -2.86
N GLN A 132 9.35 17.82 -2.65
CA GLN A 132 8.08 17.88 -1.91
C GLN A 132 6.91 17.21 -2.66
N ARG A 133 7.00 17.19 -3.98
CA ARG A 133 5.97 16.59 -4.85
C ARG A 133 6.58 16.21 -6.19
N ALA A 134 5.93 15.30 -6.89
CA ALA A 134 6.32 14.93 -8.25
C ALA A 134 5.07 14.82 -9.15
N ILE A 135 5.28 14.91 -10.46
CA ILE A 135 4.27 14.52 -11.45
C ILE A 135 4.84 13.33 -12.20
N HIS A 136 4.11 12.23 -12.21
CA HIS A 136 4.41 11.03 -12.98
C HIS A 136 3.53 10.98 -14.21
N LEU A 137 4.11 10.61 -15.35
CA LEU A 137 3.40 10.36 -16.58
C LEU A 137 3.43 8.85 -16.85
N THR A 138 2.26 8.22 -16.76
CA THR A 138 2.15 6.79 -17.05
C THR A 138 2.37 6.48 -18.55
N ALA A 139 2.65 5.22 -18.89
CA ALA A 139 2.73 4.80 -20.29
C ALA A 139 1.42 5.01 -21.06
N SER A 140 0.29 5.03 -20.35
CA SER A 140 -1.03 5.33 -20.94
C SER A 140 -1.30 6.83 -21.12
N GLY A 141 -0.39 7.71 -20.67
CA GLY A 141 -0.51 9.17 -20.78
C GLY A 141 -1.26 9.84 -19.62
N GLU A 142 -1.64 9.11 -18.55
CA GLU A 142 -2.26 9.69 -17.35
C GLU A 142 -1.20 10.48 -16.56
N ARG A 143 -1.53 11.72 -16.18
CA ARG A 143 -0.68 12.60 -15.38
C ARG A 143 -1.07 12.48 -13.91
N ILE A 144 -0.16 12.03 -13.06
CA ILE A 144 -0.42 11.72 -11.66
C ILE A 144 0.39 12.67 -10.78
N LEU A 145 -0.27 13.48 -9.98
CA LEU A 145 0.37 14.23 -8.90
C LEU A 145 0.68 13.28 -7.74
N ILE A 146 1.94 13.24 -7.34
CA ILE A 146 2.40 12.45 -6.19
C ILE A 146 2.75 13.40 -5.05
N ILE A 147 2.06 13.24 -3.93
CA ILE A 147 2.26 13.97 -2.67
C ILE A 147 2.16 12.98 -1.52
N HIS A 148 2.66 13.33 -0.33
CA HIS A 148 2.48 12.42 0.80
C HIS A 148 1.00 12.32 1.23
N GLY A 149 0.30 13.43 1.29
CA GLY A 149 -1.14 13.46 1.60
C GLY A 149 -1.50 14.26 2.85
N HIS A 150 -0.54 14.57 3.73
CA HIS A 150 -0.78 15.43 4.90
C HIS A 150 -1.20 16.85 4.50
N GLU A 151 -0.86 17.30 3.30
CA GLU A 151 -1.29 18.57 2.74
C GLU A 151 -2.81 18.62 2.53
N LEU A 152 -3.43 17.49 2.24
CA LEU A 152 -4.89 17.37 2.05
C LEU A 152 -5.64 17.57 3.37
N ASP A 153 -5.01 17.24 4.50
CA ASP A 153 -5.61 17.42 5.83
C ASP A 153 -5.90 18.87 6.17
N VAL A 154 -5.08 19.80 5.72
CA VAL A 154 -5.28 21.24 5.96
C VAL A 154 -6.57 21.71 5.32
N VAL A 155 -6.93 21.16 4.15
CA VAL A 155 -8.17 21.49 3.43
C VAL A 155 -9.37 20.78 4.06
N VAL A 156 -9.19 19.57 4.57
CA VAL A 156 -10.26 18.73 5.12
C VAL A 156 -10.59 19.06 6.57
N SER A 157 -9.59 19.39 7.37
CA SER A 157 -9.74 19.62 8.80
C SER A 157 -9.52 21.08 9.19
N GLY A 158 -10.61 21.77 9.46
CA GLY A 158 -10.53 22.99 10.26
C GLY A 158 -10.05 22.76 11.72
N SER A 159 -9.68 21.55 12.10
CA SER A 159 -9.08 21.25 13.42
C SER A 159 -8.40 19.87 13.42
N GLY A 160 -7.10 19.84 13.64
CA GLY A 160 -6.23 18.65 13.64
C GLY A 160 -6.49 17.60 14.74
N ARG A 161 -7.60 17.68 15.49
CA ARG A 161 -7.99 16.70 16.53
C ARG A 161 -8.78 15.50 16.01
N MET A 162 -9.33 15.60 14.81
CA MET A 162 -10.22 14.56 14.25
C MET A 162 -9.50 13.37 13.62
N ARG A 163 -8.22 13.48 13.34
CA ARG A 163 -7.42 12.49 12.61
C ARG A 163 -7.24 11.15 13.34
N TRP A 164 -7.07 11.19 14.65
CA TRP A 164 -6.88 10.00 15.49
C TRP A 164 -8.14 9.16 15.69
N LEU A 165 -9.28 9.77 15.50
CA LEU A 165 -10.58 9.16 15.80
C LEU A 165 -11.18 8.40 14.62
N ALA A 166 -10.77 8.68 13.39
CA ALA A 166 -11.23 7.95 12.20
C ALA A 166 -10.53 6.58 12.08
N PHE A 167 -9.24 6.53 12.41
CA PHE A 167 -8.43 5.30 12.30
C PHE A 167 -8.76 4.23 13.37
N ALA A 168 -9.11 4.65 14.59
CA ALA A 168 -9.57 3.73 15.64
C ALA A 168 -11.01 3.20 15.41
N GLY A 169 -11.67 3.66 14.33
CA GLY A 169 -13.11 3.47 14.16
C GLY A 169 -13.55 2.07 13.77
N ASP A 170 -12.78 1.35 12.97
CA ASP A 170 -13.29 0.10 12.38
C ASP A 170 -13.08 -1.12 13.29
N VAL A 171 -11.91 -1.29 13.85
CA VAL A 171 -11.62 -2.41 14.78
C VAL A 171 -12.27 -2.16 16.14
N GLY A 172 -12.22 -0.91 16.63
CA GLY A 172 -12.89 -0.50 17.86
C GLY A 172 -14.42 -0.57 17.79
N TYR A 173 -15.02 -0.38 16.62
CA TYR A 173 -16.48 -0.41 16.44
C TYR A 173 -17.08 -1.79 16.65
N GLN A 174 -16.52 -2.84 16.08
CA GLN A 174 -16.95 -4.23 16.27
C GLN A 174 -16.79 -4.66 17.74
N PHE A 175 -15.66 -4.29 18.35
CA PHE A 175 -15.40 -4.57 19.75
C PHE A 175 -16.33 -3.80 20.70
N LEU A 176 -16.59 -2.52 20.44
CA LEU A 176 -17.51 -1.68 21.21
C LEU A 176 -18.97 -2.15 21.11
N LEU A 177 -19.41 -2.66 19.97
CA LEU A 177 -20.75 -3.21 19.80
C LEU A 177 -20.95 -4.46 20.69
N SER A 178 -19.96 -5.32 20.80
CA SER A 178 -20.01 -6.50 21.66
C SER A 178 -20.00 -6.16 23.15
N LEU A 179 -19.47 -5.00 23.53
CA LEU A 179 -19.40 -4.53 24.93
C LEU A 179 -20.62 -3.72 25.40
N ASN A 180 -21.53 -3.34 24.49
CA ASN A 180 -22.67 -2.48 24.82
C ASN A 180 -23.55 -2.99 25.99
N PRO A 181 -23.92 -4.29 26.07
CA PRO A 181 -24.68 -4.80 27.21
C PRO A 181 -23.92 -4.69 28.54
N LEU A 182 -22.60 -4.99 28.51
CA LEU A 182 -21.75 -4.93 29.69
C LEU A 182 -21.55 -3.49 30.17
N ILE A 183 -21.31 -2.56 29.24
CA ILE A 183 -21.13 -1.13 29.57
C ILE A 183 -22.40 -0.58 30.22
N ASN A 184 -23.58 -0.86 29.68
CA ASN A 184 -24.83 -0.37 30.26
C ASN A 184 -25.19 -1.05 31.60
N PHE A 185 -24.81 -2.32 31.80
CA PHE A 185 -24.93 -3.00 33.06
C PHE A 185 -24.09 -2.32 34.14
N VAL A 186 -22.79 -2.06 33.87
CA VAL A 186 -21.87 -1.36 34.78
C VAL A 186 -22.35 0.08 35.04
N ARG A 187 -22.76 0.84 34.04
CA ARG A 187 -23.28 2.21 34.20
C ARG A 187 -24.51 2.27 35.11
N ARG A 188 -25.45 1.33 34.98
CA ARG A 188 -26.62 1.23 35.84
C ARG A 188 -26.22 0.97 37.30
N ARG A 189 -25.16 0.15 37.52
CA ARG A 189 -24.67 -0.16 38.88
C ARG A 189 -24.08 1.06 39.60
N PHE A 190 -23.56 2.04 38.83
CA PHE A 190 -23.03 3.31 39.35
C PHE A 190 -24.01 4.48 39.23
N GLY A 191 -25.30 4.24 39.00
CA GLY A 191 -26.32 5.29 38.93
C GLY A 191 -26.18 6.22 37.72
N LEU A 192 -25.37 5.86 36.71
CA LEU A 192 -25.16 6.63 35.51
C LEU A 192 -26.28 6.32 34.50
N GLY A 193 -26.83 7.38 33.84
CA GLY A 193 -27.89 7.26 32.86
C GLY A 193 -27.52 6.39 31.65
N TYR A 194 -28.55 5.93 30.95
CA TYR A 194 -28.40 5.14 29.72
C TYR A 194 -27.55 5.88 28.67
N TRP A 195 -26.55 5.21 28.12
CA TRP A 195 -25.74 5.72 27.03
C TRP A 195 -26.02 4.94 25.76
N SER A 196 -26.45 5.65 24.71
CA SER A 196 -26.83 5.02 23.45
C SER A 196 -25.63 4.92 22.50
N LEU A 197 -25.11 3.71 22.36
CA LEU A 197 -24.06 3.42 21.37
C LEU A 197 -24.55 3.71 19.95
N SER A 198 -25.84 3.53 19.66
CA SER A 198 -26.42 3.82 18.33
C SER A 198 -26.39 5.31 18.00
N ALA A 199 -26.62 6.19 18.97
CA ALA A 199 -26.50 7.64 18.77
C ALA A 199 -25.05 8.08 18.52
N TYR A 200 -24.11 7.46 19.25
CA TYR A 200 -22.69 7.66 19.02
C TYR A 200 -22.27 7.17 17.62
N ALA A 201 -22.70 5.98 17.22
CA ALA A 201 -22.43 5.41 15.90
C ALA A 201 -23.00 6.28 14.76
N LYS A 202 -24.26 6.75 14.87
CA LYS A 202 -24.86 7.67 13.88
C LYS A 202 -24.07 8.96 13.73
N ARG A 203 -23.57 9.53 14.83
CA ARG A 203 -22.73 10.74 14.78
C ARG A 203 -21.41 10.45 14.06
N ARG A 204 -20.78 9.32 14.35
CA ARG A 204 -19.54 8.89 13.68
C ARG A 204 -19.71 8.65 12.19
N VAL A 205 -20.80 7.99 11.77
CA VAL A 205 -21.11 7.82 10.35
C VAL A 205 -21.27 9.17 9.65
N LYS A 206 -21.99 10.12 10.28
CA LYS A 206 -22.14 11.48 9.73
C LYS A 206 -20.79 12.20 9.60
N ASP A 207 -19.93 12.10 10.61
CA ASP A 207 -18.60 12.70 10.60
C ASP A 207 -17.72 12.06 9.51
N ALA A 208 -17.78 10.72 9.36
CA ALA A 208 -17.06 9.99 8.32
C ALA A 208 -17.54 10.38 6.90
N VAL A 209 -18.85 10.45 6.68
CA VAL A 209 -19.41 10.89 5.38
C VAL A 209 -19.00 12.34 5.05
N SER A 210 -19.02 13.23 6.05
CA SER A 210 -18.55 14.61 5.87
C SER A 210 -17.06 14.68 5.58
N PHE A 211 -16.25 13.82 6.21
CA PHE A 211 -14.82 13.72 5.95
C PHE A 211 -14.56 13.24 4.52
N ILE A 212 -15.24 12.18 4.08
CA ILE A 212 -15.09 11.64 2.71
C ILE A 212 -15.40 12.73 1.68
N GLY A 213 -16.51 13.44 1.80
CA GLY A 213 -16.87 14.49 0.84
C GLY A 213 -15.86 15.65 0.79
N LYS A 214 -15.30 16.05 1.94
CA LYS A 214 -14.23 17.06 1.99
C LYS A 214 -12.94 16.57 1.38
N PHE A 215 -12.61 15.30 1.61
CA PHE A 215 -11.40 14.67 1.06
C PHE A 215 -11.48 14.57 -0.47
N GLU A 216 -12.63 14.13 -1.00
CA GLU A 216 -12.89 14.13 -2.44
C GLU A 216 -12.74 15.52 -3.07
N ALA A 217 -13.31 16.55 -2.41
CA ALA A 217 -13.17 17.92 -2.85
C ALA A 217 -11.72 18.42 -2.81
N ALA A 218 -10.94 18.02 -1.80
CA ALA A 218 -9.52 18.36 -1.70
C ALA A 218 -8.72 17.70 -2.83
N VAL A 219 -8.96 16.41 -3.11
CA VAL A 219 -8.31 15.69 -4.23
C VAL A 219 -8.63 16.36 -5.56
N ALA A 220 -9.90 16.68 -5.83
CA ALA A 220 -10.31 17.36 -7.05
C ALA A 220 -9.65 18.75 -7.19
N HIS A 221 -9.61 19.53 -6.11
CA HIS A 221 -8.95 20.83 -6.09
C HIS A 221 -7.45 20.75 -6.41
N TYR A 222 -6.75 19.74 -5.85
CA TYR A 222 -5.33 19.54 -6.16
C TYR A 222 -5.14 19.11 -7.61
N ALA A 223 -6.01 18.23 -8.14
CA ALA A 223 -5.95 17.82 -9.54
C ALA A 223 -6.11 19.01 -10.49
N ASP A 224 -7.10 19.87 -10.25
CA ASP A 224 -7.32 21.09 -11.04
C ASP A 224 -6.12 22.05 -10.92
N ARG A 225 -5.61 22.26 -9.70
CA ARG A 225 -4.49 23.18 -9.44
C ARG A 225 -3.22 22.81 -10.17
N TYR A 226 -2.93 21.52 -10.30
CA TYR A 226 -1.71 20.99 -10.93
C TYR A 226 -1.93 20.51 -12.36
N ASP A 227 -3.14 20.65 -12.90
CA ASP A 227 -3.53 20.17 -14.24
C ASP A 227 -3.13 18.72 -14.45
N VAL A 228 -3.66 17.84 -13.57
CA VAL A 228 -3.39 16.40 -13.58
C VAL A 228 -4.69 15.58 -13.58
N ASP A 229 -4.60 14.34 -14.06
CA ASP A 229 -5.73 13.43 -14.17
C ASP A 229 -5.93 12.63 -12.87
N ALA A 230 -4.89 12.55 -12.05
CA ALA A 230 -4.90 11.73 -10.84
C ALA A 230 -4.07 12.32 -9.71
N VAL A 231 -4.40 11.93 -8.47
CA VAL A 231 -3.61 12.20 -7.26
C VAL A 231 -3.27 10.88 -6.60
N LEU A 232 -1.97 10.69 -6.30
CA LEU A 232 -1.44 9.54 -5.60
C LEU A 232 -0.82 10.00 -4.27
N CYS A 233 -1.19 9.33 -3.18
CA CYS A 233 -0.67 9.62 -1.84
C CYS A 233 -0.56 8.38 -0.94
N GLY A 234 -0.06 8.57 0.28
CA GLY A 234 -0.06 7.67 1.41
C GLY A 234 -0.86 8.24 2.58
N HIS A 235 -0.21 8.41 3.74
CA HIS A 235 -0.60 9.18 4.91
C HIS A 235 -1.79 8.64 5.72
N ILE A 236 -2.90 8.29 5.07
CA ILE A 236 -4.09 7.80 5.77
C ILE A 236 -4.08 6.30 6.04
N HIS A 237 -3.00 5.58 5.69
CA HIS A 237 -2.81 4.14 5.87
C HIS A 237 -3.97 3.29 5.32
N SER A 238 -4.64 3.76 4.29
CA SER A 238 -5.80 3.09 3.71
C SER A 238 -5.61 2.91 2.22
N ALA A 239 -5.03 1.78 1.84
CA ALA A 239 -4.75 1.44 0.45
C ALA A 239 -6.02 1.50 -0.40
N ALA A 240 -6.01 2.25 -1.49
CA ALA A 240 -7.17 2.45 -2.33
C ALA A 240 -6.82 2.80 -3.77
N ILE A 241 -7.66 2.35 -4.70
CA ILE A 241 -7.77 2.83 -6.08
C ILE A 241 -9.22 3.23 -6.28
N ARG A 242 -9.50 4.51 -6.46
CA ARG A 242 -10.85 5.06 -6.56
C ARG A 242 -10.93 6.13 -7.64
N ALA A 243 -12.14 6.46 -8.07
CA ALA A 243 -12.40 7.61 -8.92
C ALA A 243 -13.31 8.61 -8.15
N PHE A 244 -12.90 9.86 -8.13
CA PHE A 244 -13.67 10.98 -7.57
C PHE A 244 -14.09 11.89 -8.73
N GLY A 245 -15.28 11.64 -9.26
CA GLY A 245 -15.73 12.30 -10.50
C GLY A 245 -14.85 11.94 -11.68
N LYS A 246 -14.05 12.90 -12.17
CA LYS A 246 -13.13 12.74 -13.31
C LYS A 246 -11.69 12.46 -12.88
N VAL A 247 -11.39 12.55 -11.59
CA VAL A 247 -10.04 12.43 -11.05
C VAL A 247 -9.85 11.04 -10.47
N SER A 248 -8.79 10.36 -10.89
CA SER A 248 -8.36 9.11 -10.27
C SER A 248 -7.66 9.38 -8.93
N TYR A 249 -7.92 8.56 -7.95
CA TYR A 249 -7.29 8.62 -6.64
C TYR A 249 -6.61 7.31 -6.32
N TYR A 250 -5.34 7.39 -5.96
CA TYR A 250 -4.49 6.27 -5.59
C TYR A 250 -3.94 6.47 -4.19
N ASN A 251 -4.01 5.44 -3.34
CA ASN A 251 -3.35 5.45 -2.04
C ASN A 251 -2.50 4.19 -1.87
N CYS A 252 -1.22 4.37 -1.53
CA CYS A 252 -0.26 3.27 -1.40
C CYS A 252 -0.55 2.34 -0.22
N GLY A 253 -1.31 2.82 0.78
CA GLY A 253 -1.45 2.15 2.07
C GLY A 253 -0.23 2.36 2.95
N ASP A 254 0.25 1.31 3.61
CA ASP A 254 1.34 1.37 4.58
C ASP A 254 2.13 0.05 4.65
N TRP A 255 3.26 0.06 5.39
CA TRP A 255 4.07 -1.12 5.73
C TRP A 255 4.07 -1.40 7.24
N VAL A 256 2.96 -1.06 7.91
CA VAL A 256 2.69 -1.34 9.32
C VAL A 256 1.64 -2.43 9.44
N GLU A 257 0.47 -2.25 8.80
CA GLU A 257 -0.67 -3.17 8.87
C GLU A 257 -1.03 -3.76 7.51
N SER A 258 -1.19 -2.92 6.47
CA SER A 258 -1.71 -3.35 5.18
C SER A 258 -0.67 -4.02 4.30
N CYS A 259 0.61 -3.69 4.46
CA CYS A 259 1.74 -4.16 3.64
C CYS A 259 1.43 -4.07 2.15
N THR A 260 1.12 -2.87 1.68
CA THR A 260 0.70 -2.61 0.30
C THR A 260 1.62 -1.63 -0.41
N ALA A 261 1.66 -1.77 -1.72
CA ALA A 261 2.34 -0.87 -2.65
C ALA A 261 1.49 -0.71 -3.92
N LEU A 262 1.75 0.35 -4.68
CA LEU A 262 1.23 0.48 -6.03
C LEU A 262 2.37 0.24 -7.03
N VAL A 263 2.03 -0.32 -8.18
CA VAL A 263 2.98 -0.58 -9.27
C VAL A 263 2.36 -0.23 -10.61
N GLU A 264 3.17 0.26 -11.54
CA GLU A 264 2.78 0.50 -12.94
C GLU A 264 3.44 -0.54 -13.83
N GLY A 265 2.62 -1.24 -14.62
CA GLY A 265 3.08 -2.13 -15.67
C GLY A 265 3.51 -1.40 -16.95
N ASP A 266 4.07 -2.14 -17.90
CA ASP A 266 4.47 -1.60 -19.22
C ASP A 266 3.30 -1.03 -20.03
N ASP A 267 2.08 -1.46 -19.72
CA ASP A 267 0.83 -1.00 -20.31
C ASP A 267 0.31 0.32 -19.72
N GLY A 268 1.01 0.87 -18.70
CA GLY A 268 0.60 2.07 -17.98
C GLY A 268 -0.56 1.85 -17.00
N MET A 269 -0.91 0.59 -16.73
CA MET A 269 -1.93 0.27 -15.71
C MET A 269 -1.32 0.30 -14.32
N ILE A 270 -2.02 0.96 -13.40
CA ILE A 270 -1.66 0.96 -11.98
C ILE A 270 -2.40 -0.15 -11.27
N ALA A 271 -1.66 -0.99 -10.56
CA ALA A 271 -2.19 -2.08 -9.77
C ALA A 271 -1.73 -1.99 -8.32
N MET A 272 -2.59 -2.43 -7.40
CA MET A 272 -2.25 -2.57 -5.99
C MET A 272 -1.67 -3.96 -5.74
N VAL A 273 -0.51 -4.00 -5.11
CA VAL A 273 0.14 -5.22 -4.65
C VAL A 273 0.02 -5.28 -3.13
N ARG A 274 -0.59 -6.35 -2.62
CA ARG A 274 -0.55 -6.69 -1.19
C ARG A 274 0.53 -7.73 -0.96
N TRP A 275 1.42 -7.46 0.00
CA TRP A 275 2.56 -8.30 0.27
C TRP A 275 2.41 -9.05 1.58
N ASP A 276 2.00 -10.33 1.49
CA ASP A 276 1.96 -11.23 2.64
C ASP A 276 3.27 -12.03 2.68
N SER A 277 4.10 -11.78 3.69
CA SER A 277 5.38 -12.47 3.88
C SER A 277 5.25 -14.02 3.96
N LEU A 278 4.06 -14.54 4.25
CA LEU A 278 3.78 -15.97 4.27
C LEU A 278 3.48 -16.56 2.89
N SER A 279 3.03 -15.77 1.91
CA SER A 279 2.66 -16.28 0.59
C SER A 279 3.88 -16.53 -0.31
N ALA A 280 4.92 -15.72 -0.20
CA ALA A 280 6.16 -15.90 -0.95
C ALA A 280 6.91 -17.19 -0.52
N TYR A 281 6.89 -17.50 0.77
CA TYR A 281 7.57 -18.70 1.31
C TYR A 281 6.76 -20.01 1.08
N SER A 282 5.43 -19.91 1.03
CA SER A 282 4.54 -21.06 0.80
C SER A 282 4.52 -21.53 -0.67
N GLN A 283 4.73 -20.62 -1.62
CA GLN A 283 4.77 -20.98 -3.05
C GLN A 283 6.14 -21.51 -3.51
N ALA A 284 7.21 -21.25 -2.74
CA ALA A 284 8.53 -21.81 -2.99
C ALA A 284 8.72 -23.26 -2.46
N LYS A 285 7.78 -23.77 -1.65
CA LYS A 285 7.79 -25.13 -1.10
C LYS A 285 6.61 -25.97 -1.64
N VAL A 286 6.47 -26.09 -2.94
CA VAL A 286 5.84 -27.28 -3.51
C VAL A 286 6.98 -28.23 -3.87
N PRO A 287 7.23 -29.29 -3.09
CA PRO A 287 8.20 -30.29 -3.49
C PRO A 287 7.66 -30.99 -4.75
N VAL A 288 8.45 -30.98 -5.81
CA VAL A 288 8.32 -31.95 -6.91
C VAL A 288 8.69 -33.32 -6.33
N ALA A 289 7.73 -33.98 -5.68
CA ALA A 289 7.86 -35.34 -5.18
C ALA A 289 6.48 -36.01 -5.03
N GLN A 290 5.72 -36.09 -6.12
CA GLN A 290 4.57 -37.01 -6.18
C GLN A 290 4.20 -37.48 -7.61
N THR A 291 5.15 -37.53 -8.56
CA THR A 291 4.92 -38.13 -9.88
C THR A 291 5.76 -39.37 -10.15
N ARG A 292 6.35 -40.00 -9.11
CA ARG A 292 7.09 -41.26 -9.30
C ARG A 292 6.49 -42.48 -8.58
N HIS A 293 5.26 -42.39 -8.04
CA HIS A 293 4.68 -43.51 -7.28
C HIS A 293 3.41 -44.14 -7.89
N ASN A 294 2.95 -43.66 -9.05
CA ASN A 294 1.79 -44.28 -9.71
C ASN A 294 2.14 -45.18 -10.89
N ASP A 295 3.37 -45.24 -11.37
CA ASP A 295 3.73 -46.16 -12.46
C ASP A 295 4.24 -47.51 -11.97
N GLU A 296 4.78 -47.65 -10.76
CA GLU A 296 5.15 -48.96 -10.19
C GLU A 296 3.94 -49.73 -9.64
N ALA A 297 2.84 -49.08 -9.22
CA ALA A 297 1.64 -49.76 -8.78
C ALA A 297 0.78 -50.33 -9.93
N ARG A 298 1.08 -49.94 -11.18
CA ARG A 298 0.36 -50.44 -12.36
C ARG A 298 1.02 -51.67 -13.00
N MET A 299 2.28 -51.95 -12.73
CA MET A 299 2.97 -53.14 -13.24
C MET A 299 2.76 -54.39 -12.38
N THR A 300 2.49 -54.28 -11.08
CA THR A 300 2.27 -55.42 -10.18
C THR A 300 0.92 -56.10 -10.34
N ASN A 301 -0.11 -55.46 -10.89
CA ASN A 301 -1.41 -56.05 -11.10
C ASN A 301 -1.55 -56.87 -12.41
N VAL A 302 -0.64 -56.71 -13.36
CA VAL A 302 -0.62 -57.47 -14.62
C VAL A 302 0.14 -58.79 -14.44
N GLU A 303 1.15 -58.82 -13.57
CA GLU A 303 1.91 -60.06 -13.30
C GLU A 303 1.20 -61.04 -12.35
N LEU A 304 0.26 -60.58 -11.52
CA LEU A 304 -0.51 -61.47 -10.61
C LEU A 304 -1.60 -62.26 -11.32
N MET A 305 -2.07 -61.78 -12.47
CA MET A 305 -3.15 -62.49 -13.23
C MET A 305 -2.63 -63.52 -14.23
N SER A 306 -1.33 -63.58 -14.48
CA SER A 306 -0.72 -64.60 -15.37
C SER A 306 -0.26 -65.89 -14.67
N LYS A 307 -0.37 -65.95 -13.32
CA LYS A 307 0.04 -67.15 -12.53
C LYS A 307 -1.13 -67.95 -11.93
N LEU A 308 -2.35 -67.64 -12.36
CA LEU A 308 -3.57 -68.38 -11.95
C LEU A 308 -4.32 -68.96 -13.15
N LYS A 309 -3.57 -69.54 -14.11
CA LYS A 309 -4.10 -70.48 -15.10
C LYS A 309 -3.20 -71.68 -15.19
#